data_71a14f3d5fe6376d7afb2eb978a1a1d9
#
_entry.id   71a14f3d5fe6376d7afb2eb978a1a1d9
#
_cell.length_a   1.000
_cell.length_b   1.000
_cell.length_c   1.000
_cell.angle_alpha   90.00
_cell.angle_beta   90.00
_cell.angle_gamma   90.00
#
_symmetry.space_group_name_H-M   'P 1'
#
loop_
_entity.id
_entity.type
_entity.pdbx_description
1 polymer ?
#
loop_
_entity_poly.entity_id
_entity_poly.type
_entity_poly.pdbx_seq_one_letter_code
_entity_poly.pdbx_strand_id
1 'polypeptide(L)'
;MRLRLPTLRLPRSRRGRRLAVQGVMALCVLALLPATWMRLGAGDRVGTTADAPAGEVVMVFGAGLWNGRPTPYLAHRLDAAAELYRTGKAKVVLVTGDNSRVEYDEPDAMRTYLTERGVPDDRIVSDYAGFDSWDSCVRAKKIFGVDRAVLVSQGFHIHRATTLCRSAGIDAYGVGVDEPRDATWYYGGARELAASGKAALEALFRPDPHFLGPQEGGVAEALASASR
;
A
#
# COMPACT_ATOMS: atom_id res chain seq x y z
N MET A 1 31.47 -14.89 19.77
CA MET A 1 31.68 -13.44 20.05
C MET A 1 30.54 -12.96 20.94
N ARG A 2 30.73 -12.72 22.23
CA ARG A 2 29.68 -12.28 23.14
C ARG A 2 29.53 -10.75 22.99
N LEU A 3 28.47 -10.27 22.36
CA LEU A 3 28.11 -8.85 22.33
C LEU A 3 27.87 -8.39 23.79
N ARG A 4 28.78 -7.62 24.35
CA ARG A 4 28.54 -6.90 25.60
C ARG A 4 27.62 -5.71 25.30
N LEU A 5 26.35 -5.82 25.65
CA LEU A 5 25.44 -4.70 25.62
C LEU A 5 25.98 -3.59 26.55
N PRO A 6 26.05 -2.34 26.09
CA PRO A 6 26.45 -1.22 26.94
C PRO A 6 25.47 -1.07 28.10
N THR A 7 25.99 -1.13 29.34
CA THR A 7 25.15 -0.86 30.52
C THR A 7 24.78 0.61 30.54
N LEU A 8 23.52 0.94 30.21
CA LEU A 8 22.98 2.27 30.36
C LEU A 8 22.99 2.67 31.84
N ARG A 9 23.95 3.49 32.26
CA ARG A 9 23.98 4.06 33.60
C ARG A 9 23.06 5.28 33.65
N LEU A 10 21.94 5.14 34.36
CA LEU A 10 21.04 6.27 34.59
C LEU A 10 21.73 7.39 35.35
N PRO A 11 21.52 8.68 34.99
CA PRO A 11 22.07 9.83 35.71
C PRO A 11 21.67 9.80 37.19
N ARG A 12 22.62 10.00 38.11
CA ARG A 12 22.37 9.98 39.56
C ARG A 12 21.64 11.25 40.05
N SER A 13 21.76 12.40 39.36
CA SER A 13 21.12 13.65 39.74
C SER A 13 19.65 13.73 39.31
N ARG A 14 18.81 14.41 40.11
CA ARG A 14 17.40 14.64 39.75
C ARG A 14 17.25 15.38 38.40
N ARG A 15 18.12 16.35 38.12
CA ARG A 15 18.14 17.08 36.84
C ARG A 15 18.54 16.17 35.67
N GLY A 16 19.55 15.35 35.85
CA GLY A 16 19.97 14.40 34.83
C GLY A 16 18.90 13.36 34.50
N ARG A 17 18.16 12.86 35.50
CA ARG A 17 17.03 11.93 35.27
C ARG A 17 15.89 12.60 34.51
N ARG A 18 15.55 13.84 34.83
CA ARG A 18 14.52 14.60 34.06
C ARG A 18 14.92 14.79 32.61
N LEU A 19 16.18 15.18 32.36
CA LEU A 19 16.68 15.33 30.98
C LEU A 19 16.69 14.00 30.23
N ALA A 20 17.08 12.90 30.88
CA ALA A 20 17.03 11.58 30.26
C ALA A 20 15.59 11.16 29.90
N VAL A 21 14.62 11.37 30.79
CA VAL A 21 13.21 11.09 30.54
C VAL A 21 12.68 11.96 29.40
N GLN A 22 12.97 13.26 29.42
CA GLN A 22 12.58 14.16 28.33
C GLN A 22 13.19 13.76 26.98
N GLY A 23 14.46 13.37 26.98
CA GLY A 23 15.14 12.85 25.79
C GLY A 23 14.48 11.57 25.23
N VAL A 24 14.15 10.62 26.12
CA VAL A 24 13.43 9.40 25.72
C VAL A 24 12.05 9.73 25.19
N MET A 25 11.29 10.60 25.84
CA MET A 25 9.97 11.03 25.36
C MET A 25 10.07 11.69 23.99
N ALA A 26 11.02 12.62 23.80
CA ALA A 26 11.24 13.28 22.52
C ALA A 26 11.59 12.26 21.41
N LEU A 27 12.45 11.29 21.72
CA LEU A 27 12.80 10.21 20.80
C LEU A 27 11.57 9.35 20.43
N CYS A 28 10.76 8.98 21.40
CA CYS A 28 9.51 8.25 21.14
C CYS A 28 8.56 9.05 20.26
N VAL A 29 8.37 10.33 20.52
CA VAL A 29 7.54 11.21 19.68
C VAL A 29 8.07 11.26 18.26
N LEU A 30 9.37 11.51 18.07
CA LEU A 30 10.00 11.55 16.76
C LEU A 30 9.88 10.22 16.01
N ALA A 31 10.00 9.09 16.70
CA ALA A 31 9.88 7.76 16.11
C ALA A 31 8.44 7.44 15.67
N LEU A 32 7.44 7.91 16.42
CA LEU A 32 6.01 7.66 16.14
C LEU A 32 5.37 8.69 15.21
N LEU A 33 5.98 9.85 15.05
CA LEU A 33 5.43 10.96 14.25
C LEU A 33 5.11 10.54 12.80
N PRO A 34 6.01 9.85 12.06
CA PRO A 34 5.72 9.41 10.70
C PRO A 34 4.52 8.47 10.62
N ALA A 35 4.42 7.49 11.52
CA ALA A 35 3.31 6.55 11.53
C ALA A 35 1.99 7.24 11.87
N THR A 36 2.01 8.19 12.80
CA THR A 36 0.86 9.03 13.13
C THR A 36 0.43 9.88 11.93
N TRP A 37 1.40 10.50 11.24
CA TRP A 37 1.11 11.26 10.02
C TRP A 37 0.49 10.40 8.93
N MET A 38 1.07 9.23 8.64
CA MET A 38 0.52 8.30 7.63
C MET A 38 -0.90 7.86 7.98
N ARG A 39 -1.20 7.65 9.26
CA ARG A 39 -2.54 7.29 9.71
C ARG A 39 -3.53 8.46 9.59
N LEU A 40 -3.17 9.64 10.09
CA LEU A 40 -4.03 10.83 10.06
C LEU A 40 -4.18 11.41 8.65
N GLY A 41 -3.16 11.27 7.80
CA GLY A 41 -3.21 11.72 6.41
C GLY A 41 -4.21 10.99 5.53
N ALA A 42 -4.58 9.76 5.90
CA ALA A 42 -5.69 9.04 5.28
C ALA A 42 -7.06 9.61 5.69
N GLY A 43 -7.16 10.17 6.90
CA GLY A 43 -8.40 10.77 7.42
C GLY A 43 -9.54 9.76 7.50
N ASP A 44 -10.70 10.20 7.05
CA ASP A 44 -11.95 9.41 6.91
C ASP A 44 -12.04 8.62 5.59
N ARG A 45 -10.96 8.61 4.80
CA ARG A 45 -10.89 7.97 3.49
C ARG A 45 -10.46 6.50 3.57
N VAL A 46 -10.79 5.80 4.64
CA VAL A 46 -10.51 4.36 4.82
C VAL A 46 -11.72 3.68 5.43
N GLY A 47 -12.14 2.58 4.82
CA GLY A 47 -13.28 1.78 5.28
C GLY A 47 -13.26 0.38 4.69
N THR A 48 -14.44 -0.21 4.52
CA THR A 48 -14.66 -1.54 3.96
C THR A 48 -15.07 -1.48 2.49
N THR A 49 -15.24 -2.64 1.82
CA THR A 49 -15.81 -2.70 0.46
C THR A 49 -17.21 -2.11 0.40
N ALA A 50 -18.00 -2.24 1.49
CA ALA A 50 -19.34 -1.67 1.57
C ALA A 50 -19.34 -0.13 1.61
N ASP A 51 -18.35 0.48 2.28
CA ASP A 51 -18.22 1.93 2.45
C ASP A 51 -17.55 2.61 1.24
N ALA A 52 -16.88 1.83 0.39
CA ALA A 52 -16.15 2.37 -0.75
C ALA A 52 -17.08 3.13 -1.70
N PRO A 53 -16.71 4.36 -2.11
CA PRO A 53 -17.47 5.11 -3.10
C PRO A 53 -17.43 4.39 -4.45
N ALA A 54 -18.47 4.57 -5.26
CA ALA A 54 -18.39 4.16 -6.65
C ALA A 54 -17.27 4.94 -7.35
N GLY A 55 -16.38 4.22 -8.01
CA GLY A 55 -15.22 4.76 -8.72
C GLY A 55 -15.05 4.11 -10.09
N GLU A 56 -14.00 4.49 -10.78
CA GLU A 56 -13.68 3.89 -12.09
C GLU A 56 -12.59 2.84 -11.97
N VAL A 57 -11.61 3.08 -11.08
CA VAL A 57 -10.44 2.22 -10.91
C VAL A 57 -10.35 1.70 -9.48
N VAL A 58 -10.19 0.39 -9.33
CA VAL A 58 -9.68 -0.21 -8.10
C VAL A 58 -8.21 -0.57 -8.30
N MET A 59 -7.36 -0.17 -7.37
CA MET A 59 -5.92 -0.45 -7.38
C MET A 59 -5.56 -1.43 -6.28
N VAL A 60 -4.94 -2.55 -6.64
CA VAL A 60 -4.56 -3.62 -5.71
C VAL A 60 -3.05 -3.69 -5.58
N PHE A 61 -2.56 -3.53 -4.35
CA PHE A 61 -1.13 -3.68 -4.05
C PHE A 61 -0.74 -5.14 -3.90
N GLY A 62 0.44 -5.51 -4.37
CA GLY A 62 1.04 -6.81 -4.15
C GLY A 62 1.27 -7.16 -2.68
N ALA A 63 1.27 -8.45 -2.35
CA ALA A 63 1.52 -8.99 -1.01
C ALA A 63 2.27 -10.32 -1.04
N GLY A 64 2.90 -10.63 -2.16
CA GLY A 64 3.76 -11.77 -2.37
C GLY A 64 3.09 -13.00 -2.97
N LEU A 65 3.94 -13.81 -3.58
CA LEU A 65 3.58 -15.11 -4.16
C LEU A 65 4.17 -16.26 -3.34
N TRP A 66 3.45 -17.38 -3.33
CA TRP A 66 3.94 -18.66 -2.86
C TRP A 66 3.74 -19.71 -3.96
N ASN A 67 4.84 -20.30 -4.44
CA ASN A 67 4.82 -21.25 -5.55
C ASN A 67 4.07 -20.73 -6.79
N GLY A 68 4.31 -19.47 -7.17
CA GLY A 68 3.70 -18.83 -8.34
C GLY A 68 2.21 -18.48 -8.17
N ARG A 69 1.64 -18.61 -6.97
CA ARG A 69 0.24 -18.27 -6.66
C ARG A 69 0.18 -17.16 -5.62
N PRO A 70 -0.86 -16.33 -5.62
CA PRO A 70 -1.08 -15.35 -4.56
C PRO A 70 -1.03 -15.98 -3.17
N THR A 71 -0.27 -15.37 -2.25
CA THR A 71 -0.36 -15.72 -0.82
C THR A 71 -1.78 -15.50 -0.31
N PRO A 72 -2.21 -16.09 0.83
CA PRO A 72 -3.53 -15.84 1.40
C PRO A 72 -3.83 -14.33 1.58
N TYR A 73 -2.84 -13.56 2.02
CA TYR A 73 -2.95 -12.10 2.15
C TYR A 73 -3.21 -11.40 0.81
N LEU A 74 -2.52 -11.82 -0.26
CA LEU A 74 -2.76 -11.29 -1.59
C LEU A 74 -4.11 -11.74 -2.13
N ALA A 75 -4.48 -13.01 -1.95
CA ALA A 75 -5.75 -13.55 -2.39
C ALA A 75 -6.94 -12.78 -1.80
N HIS A 76 -6.92 -12.46 -0.50
CA HIS A 76 -7.97 -11.67 0.15
C HIS A 76 -8.07 -10.25 -0.41
N ARG A 77 -6.95 -9.60 -0.81
CA ARG A 77 -7.01 -8.32 -1.53
C ARG A 77 -7.70 -8.45 -2.88
N LEU A 78 -7.36 -9.51 -3.62
CA LEU A 78 -7.92 -9.77 -4.94
C LEU A 78 -9.41 -10.12 -4.85
N ASP A 79 -9.84 -10.88 -3.83
CA ASP A 79 -11.25 -11.15 -3.58
C ASP A 79 -12.03 -9.86 -3.29
N ALA A 80 -11.49 -8.94 -2.50
CA ALA A 80 -12.10 -7.64 -2.24
C ALA A 80 -12.19 -6.77 -3.50
N ALA A 81 -11.17 -6.80 -4.36
CA ALA A 81 -11.17 -6.09 -5.63
C ALA A 81 -12.20 -6.68 -6.62
N ALA A 82 -12.31 -8.01 -6.70
CA ALA A 82 -13.31 -8.69 -7.51
C ALA A 82 -14.74 -8.37 -7.00
N GLU A 83 -14.94 -8.24 -5.69
CA GLU A 83 -16.21 -7.79 -5.11
C GLU A 83 -16.54 -6.35 -5.54
N LEU A 84 -15.58 -5.42 -5.45
CA LEU A 84 -15.76 -4.03 -5.88
C LEU A 84 -16.12 -3.95 -7.37
N TYR A 85 -15.47 -4.77 -8.21
CA TYR A 85 -15.81 -4.88 -9.62
C TYR A 85 -17.23 -5.43 -9.83
N ARG A 86 -17.55 -6.58 -9.22
CA ARG A 86 -18.85 -7.25 -9.37
C ARG A 86 -20.03 -6.41 -8.87
N THR A 87 -19.81 -5.60 -7.85
CA THR A 87 -20.83 -4.68 -7.29
C THR A 87 -20.94 -3.35 -8.05
N GLY A 88 -20.17 -3.18 -9.14
CA GLY A 88 -20.17 -1.97 -9.97
C GLY A 88 -19.50 -0.77 -9.31
N LYS A 89 -18.79 -0.97 -8.21
CA LYS A 89 -17.98 0.09 -7.55
C LYS A 89 -16.66 0.37 -8.26
N ALA A 90 -16.22 -0.52 -9.15
CA ALA A 90 -15.09 -0.32 -10.03
C ALA A 90 -15.40 -0.86 -11.43
N LYS A 91 -14.82 -0.22 -12.47
CA LYS A 91 -14.91 -0.63 -13.88
C LYS A 91 -13.64 -1.29 -14.37
N VAL A 92 -12.50 -0.95 -13.76
CA VAL A 92 -11.16 -1.42 -14.11
C VAL A 92 -10.40 -1.77 -12.83
N VAL A 93 -9.61 -2.83 -12.89
CA VAL A 93 -8.71 -3.26 -11.81
C VAL A 93 -7.27 -3.03 -12.25
N LEU A 94 -6.55 -2.13 -11.58
CA LEU A 94 -5.12 -1.94 -11.74
C LEU A 94 -4.41 -2.78 -10.68
N VAL A 95 -3.68 -3.81 -11.09
CA VAL A 95 -2.84 -4.60 -10.20
C VAL A 95 -1.41 -4.07 -10.28
N THR A 96 -0.77 -3.84 -9.13
CA THR A 96 0.59 -3.32 -9.06
C THR A 96 1.43 -4.19 -8.13
N GLY A 97 2.57 -4.64 -8.61
CA GLY A 97 3.40 -5.59 -7.90
C GLY A 97 4.82 -5.67 -8.44
N ASP A 98 5.59 -6.57 -7.82
CA ASP A 98 6.99 -6.81 -8.16
C ASP A 98 7.12 -7.83 -9.31
N ASN A 99 7.85 -7.45 -10.36
CA ASN A 99 8.32 -8.32 -11.44
C ASN A 99 9.83 -8.16 -11.63
N SER A 100 10.58 -8.01 -10.55
CA SER A 100 12.04 -7.78 -10.61
C SER A 100 12.86 -9.04 -10.91
N ARG A 101 12.23 -10.22 -10.91
CA ARG A 101 12.89 -11.53 -11.14
C ARG A 101 12.14 -12.32 -12.19
N VAL A 102 12.89 -13.02 -13.05
CA VAL A 102 12.34 -13.83 -14.17
C VAL A 102 11.31 -14.88 -13.71
N GLU A 103 11.47 -15.40 -12.49
CA GLU A 103 10.60 -16.45 -11.92
C GLU A 103 9.54 -15.89 -10.96
N TYR A 104 9.42 -14.55 -10.85
CA TYR A 104 8.51 -13.90 -9.92
C TYR A 104 7.74 -12.79 -10.62
N ASP A 105 6.54 -13.12 -11.07
CA ASP A 105 5.61 -12.19 -11.70
C ASP A 105 4.33 -12.08 -10.88
N GLU A 106 4.31 -11.09 -9.98
CA GLU A 106 3.17 -10.87 -9.10
C GLU A 106 1.97 -10.32 -9.85
N PRO A 107 2.10 -9.30 -10.75
CA PRO A 107 0.98 -8.80 -11.53
C PRO A 107 0.27 -9.84 -12.39
N ASP A 108 1.01 -10.74 -13.05
CA ASP A 108 0.39 -11.78 -13.88
C ASP A 108 -0.33 -12.84 -13.04
N ALA A 109 0.22 -13.19 -11.87
CA ALA A 109 -0.47 -14.07 -10.94
C ALA A 109 -1.75 -13.42 -10.38
N MET A 110 -1.73 -12.11 -10.11
CA MET A 110 -2.90 -11.35 -9.68
C MET A 110 -3.96 -11.28 -10.79
N ARG A 111 -3.54 -11.03 -12.03
CA ARG A 111 -4.40 -11.02 -13.22
C ARG A 111 -5.11 -12.36 -13.42
N THR A 112 -4.35 -13.46 -13.38
CA THR A 112 -4.90 -14.82 -13.47
C THR A 112 -5.93 -15.08 -12.38
N TYR A 113 -5.62 -14.74 -11.15
CA TYR A 113 -6.53 -14.94 -10.02
C TYR A 113 -7.84 -14.15 -10.16
N LEU A 114 -7.77 -12.89 -10.60
CA LEU A 114 -8.95 -12.04 -10.82
C LEU A 114 -9.81 -12.57 -11.97
N THR A 115 -9.21 -13.06 -13.04
CA THR A 115 -9.90 -13.67 -14.16
C THR A 115 -10.68 -14.92 -13.72
N GLU A 116 -10.08 -15.78 -12.87
CA GLU A 116 -10.75 -16.91 -12.23
C GLU A 116 -11.92 -16.49 -11.32
N ARG A 117 -11.93 -15.24 -10.84
CA ARG A 117 -13.02 -14.62 -10.04
C ARG A 117 -14.06 -13.88 -10.87
N GLY A 118 -13.98 -13.97 -12.21
CA GLY A 118 -14.96 -13.40 -13.13
C GLY A 118 -14.74 -11.94 -13.48
N VAL A 119 -13.57 -11.38 -13.20
CA VAL A 119 -13.17 -10.07 -13.76
C VAL A 119 -12.66 -10.30 -15.19
N PRO A 120 -13.27 -9.70 -16.22
CA PRO A 120 -12.83 -9.87 -17.59
C PRO A 120 -11.38 -9.39 -17.78
N ASP A 121 -10.62 -10.08 -18.60
CA ASP A 121 -9.19 -9.82 -18.80
C ASP A 121 -8.93 -8.41 -19.37
N ASP A 122 -9.81 -7.91 -20.22
CA ASP A 122 -9.78 -6.55 -20.77
C ASP A 122 -10.10 -5.44 -19.74
N ARG A 123 -10.46 -5.82 -18.51
CA ARG A 123 -10.72 -4.93 -17.36
C ARG A 123 -9.58 -4.92 -16.35
N ILE A 124 -8.53 -5.71 -16.58
CA ILE A 124 -7.39 -5.82 -15.68
C ILE A 124 -6.17 -5.19 -16.35
N VAL A 125 -5.56 -4.23 -15.68
CA VAL A 125 -4.32 -3.57 -16.12
C VAL A 125 -3.21 -3.94 -15.15
N SER A 126 -2.05 -4.32 -15.67
CA SER A 126 -0.92 -4.80 -14.86
C SER A 126 0.20 -3.75 -14.83
N ASP A 127 0.60 -3.33 -13.64
CA ASP A 127 1.79 -2.54 -13.37
C ASP A 127 2.90 -3.44 -12.83
N TYR A 128 3.93 -3.68 -13.65
CA TYR A 128 5.04 -4.60 -13.37
C TYR A 128 6.21 -3.96 -12.62
N ALA A 129 6.10 -2.69 -12.24
CA ALA A 129 7.18 -1.96 -11.58
C ALA A 129 6.73 -1.26 -10.28
N GLY A 130 5.71 -1.78 -9.65
CA GLY A 130 5.25 -1.35 -8.33
C GLY A 130 6.05 -2.00 -7.20
N PHE A 131 7.36 -1.72 -7.11
CA PHE A 131 8.27 -2.37 -6.16
C PHE A 131 8.03 -1.98 -4.71
N ASP A 132 7.44 -0.83 -4.49
CA ASP A 132 6.94 -0.39 -3.19
C ASP A 132 5.65 0.44 -3.33
N SER A 133 5.11 0.88 -2.18
CA SER A 133 3.82 1.59 -2.18
C SER A 133 3.91 2.99 -2.80
N TRP A 134 5.07 3.67 -2.71
CA TRP A 134 5.27 4.97 -3.35
C TRP A 134 5.38 4.82 -4.87
N ASP A 135 6.22 3.90 -5.33
CA ASP A 135 6.36 3.59 -6.76
C ASP A 135 4.99 3.28 -7.39
N SER A 136 4.22 2.38 -6.75
CA SER A 136 2.87 2.03 -7.18
C SER A 136 1.96 3.25 -7.33
N CYS A 137 1.94 4.16 -6.33
CA CYS A 137 1.10 5.35 -6.36
C CYS A 137 1.54 6.35 -7.44
N VAL A 138 2.85 6.61 -7.56
CA VAL A 138 3.37 7.55 -8.55
C VAL A 138 3.18 7.02 -9.97
N ARG A 139 3.38 5.72 -10.19
CA ARG A 139 3.17 5.06 -11.47
C ARG A 139 1.70 5.05 -11.85
N ALA A 140 0.79 4.70 -10.92
CA ALA A 140 -0.64 4.79 -11.17
C ALA A 140 -1.03 6.19 -11.66
N LYS A 141 -0.48 7.26 -11.06
CA LYS A 141 -0.73 8.64 -11.47
C LYS A 141 -0.07 9.02 -12.79
N LYS A 142 1.26 8.84 -12.89
CA LYS A 142 2.06 9.39 -13.99
C LYS A 142 2.06 8.51 -15.23
N ILE A 143 2.01 7.18 -15.07
CA ILE A 143 2.10 6.21 -16.17
C ILE A 143 0.71 5.82 -16.64
N PHE A 144 -0.18 5.43 -15.71
CA PHE A 144 -1.51 4.91 -16.03
C PHE A 144 -2.62 5.98 -16.02
N GLY A 145 -2.31 7.24 -15.69
CA GLY A 145 -3.25 8.35 -15.74
C GLY A 145 -4.40 8.27 -14.72
N VAL A 146 -4.19 7.59 -13.60
CA VAL A 146 -5.22 7.41 -12.57
C VAL A 146 -5.36 8.69 -11.73
N ASP A 147 -6.51 9.35 -11.82
CA ASP A 147 -6.83 10.54 -11.03
C ASP A 147 -7.60 10.19 -9.75
N ARG A 148 -8.40 9.13 -9.80
CA ARG A 148 -9.20 8.65 -8.66
C ARG A 148 -9.15 7.13 -8.59
N ALA A 149 -8.95 6.58 -7.38
CA ALA A 149 -8.94 5.14 -7.18
C ALA A 149 -9.48 4.72 -5.81
N VAL A 150 -10.10 3.53 -5.78
CA VAL A 150 -10.28 2.76 -4.56
C VAL A 150 -9.07 1.85 -4.42
N LEU A 151 -8.34 1.98 -3.32
CA LEU A 151 -7.15 1.20 -3.02
C LEU A 151 -7.51 -0.02 -2.19
N VAL A 152 -6.92 -1.17 -2.45
CA VAL A 152 -7.16 -2.39 -1.66
C VAL A 152 -5.86 -2.90 -1.08
N SER A 153 -5.81 -3.03 0.24
CA SER A 153 -4.69 -3.62 0.98
C SER A 153 -5.12 -4.08 2.38
N GLN A 154 -4.24 -4.73 3.15
CA GLN A 154 -4.56 -5.10 4.53
C GLN A 154 -4.78 -3.87 5.43
N GLY A 155 -5.60 -4.03 6.46
CA GLY A 155 -5.99 -2.97 7.40
C GLY A 155 -4.80 -2.27 8.07
N PHE A 156 -3.69 -2.98 8.36
CA PHE A 156 -2.48 -2.36 8.91
C PHE A 156 -1.73 -1.48 7.90
N HIS A 157 -1.83 -1.76 6.59
CA HIS A 157 -1.11 -1.07 5.52
C HIS A 157 -1.92 0.06 4.87
N ILE A 158 -3.24 -0.09 4.79
CA ILE A 158 -4.10 0.75 3.93
C ILE A 158 -4.01 2.25 4.24
N HIS A 159 -3.86 2.64 5.51
CA HIS A 159 -3.74 4.05 5.86
C HIS A 159 -2.48 4.69 5.24
N ARG A 160 -1.35 3.99 5.31
CA ARG A 160 -0.10 4.47 4.68
C ARG A 160 -0.22 4.52 3.16
N ALA A 161 -0.76 3.48 2.54
CA ALA A 161 -0.98 3.45 1.10
C ALA A 161 -1.90 4.59 0.63
N THR A 162 -3.01 4.84 1.34
CA THR A 162 -3.94 5.93 1.02
C THR A 162 -3.25 7.30 1.13
N THR A 163 -2.48 7.54 2.19
CA THR A 163 -1.74 8.79 2.36
C THR A 163 -0.70 8.99 1.27
N LEU A 164 0.04 7.94 0.88
CA LEU A 164 1.02 8.00 -0.20
C LEU A 164 0.38 8.30 -1.56
N CYS A 165 -0.70 7.58 -1.94
CA CYS A 165 -1.37 7.83 -3.20
C CYS A 165 -1.99 9.23 -3.26
N ARG A 166 -2.54 9.74 -2.17
CA ARG A 166 -3.00 11.14 -2.08
C ARG A 166 -1.84 12.13 -2.23
N SER A 167 -0.69 11.85 -1.63
CA SER A 167 0.52 12.65 -1.81
C SER A 167 1.06 12.62 -3.24
N ALA A 168 0.86 11.50 -3.96
CA ALA A 168 1.16 11.38 -5.39
C ALA A 168 0.13 12.08 -6.29
N GLY A 169 -0.97 12.62 -5.75
CA GLY A 169 -2.00 13.37 -6.48
C GLY A 169 -3.19 12.54 -6.96
N ILE A 170 -3.44 11.38 -6.35
CA ILE A 170 -4.62 10.54 -6.59
C ILE A 170 -5.69 10.85 -5.55
N ASP A 171 -6.94 11.10 -5.94
CA ASP A 171 -8.09 11.12 -5.03
C ASP A 171 -8.40 9.68 -4.61
N ALA A 172 -7.74 9.23 -3.52
CA ALA A 172 -7.73 7.84 -3.09
C ALA A 172 -8.68 7.59 -1.91
N TYR A 173 -9.39 6.47 -1.98
CA TYR A 173 -10.13 5.87 -0.88
C TYR A 173 -9.58 4.47 -0.60
N GLY A 174 -9.27 4.15 0.65
CA GLY A 174 -8.68 2.89 1.05
C GLY A 174 -9.71 1.87 1.54
N VAL A 175 -9.65 0.66 1.03
CA VAL A 175 -10.37 -0.51 1.55
C VAL A 175 -9.39 -1.38 2.31
N GLY A 176 -9.59 -1.46 3.62
CA GLY A 176 -8.81 -2.30 4.52
C GLY A 176 -9.36 -3.72 4.57
N VAL A 177 -8.58 -4.70 4.10
CA VAL A 177 -8.92 -6.12 4.24
C VAL A 177 -8.53 -6.59 5.63
N ASP A 178 -9.50 -7.15 6.34
CA ASP A 178 -9.27 -7.74 7.67
C ASP A 178 -8.61 -9.11 7.56
N GLU A 179 -7.68 -9.36 8.47
CA GLU A 179 -6.95 -10.61 8.58
C GLU A 179 -6.99 -11.14 10.02
N PRO A 180 -6.88 -12.45 10.23
CA PRO A 180 -6.68 -13.01 11.55
C PRO A 180 -5.46 -12.38 12.22
N ARG A 181 -5.57 -12.10 13.52
CA ARG A 181 -4.47 -11.50 14.31
C ARG A 181 -3.46 -12.58 14.72
N ASP A 182 -2.78 -13.12 13.71
CA ASP A 182 -1.71 -14.09 13.84
C ASP A 182 -0.32 -13.43 13.86
N ALA A 183 0.74 -14.25 13.87
CA ALA A 183 2.12 -13.78 13.87
C ALA A 183 2.43 -12.91 12.62
N THR A 184 1.86 -13.24 11.46
CA THR A 184 2.04 -12.51 10.20
C THR A 184 1.41 -11.12 10.29
N TRP A 185 0.23 -11.04 10.89
CA TRP A 185 -0.45 -9.76 11.11
C TRP A 185 0.36 -8.84 12.03
N TYR A 186 0.86 -9.37 13.18
CA TYR A 186 1.69 -8.58 14.11
C TYR A 186 3.02 -8.17 13.49
N TYR A 187 3.65 -9.05 12.72
CA TYR A 187 4.88 -8.71 11.97
C TYR A 187 4.60 -7.60 10.94
N GLY A 188 3.50 -7.70 10.18
CA GLY A 188 3.06 -6.67 9.25
C GLY A 188 2.89 -5.32 9.93
N GLY A 189 2.16 -5.27 11.05
CA GLY A 189 1.94 -4.06 11.84
C GLY A 189 3.25 -3.45 12.38
N ALA A 190 4.18 -4.27 12.87
CA ALA A 190 5.49 -3.80 13.33
C ALA A 190 6.34 -3.24 12.17
N ARG A 191 6.32 -3.90 11.01
CA ARG A 191 7.00 -3.42 9.80
C ARG A 191 6.45 -2.07 9.34
N GLU A 192 5.15 -1.84 9.47
CA GLU A 192 4.52 -0.57 9.08
C GLU A 192 5.06 0.62 9.87
N LEU A 193 5.44 0.42 11.13
CA LEU A 193 6.05 1.48 11.93
C LEU A 193 7.38 1.95 11.30
N ALA A 194 8.23 1.01 10.89
CA ALA A 194 9.49 1.33 10.21
C ALA A 194 9.26 1.88 8.80
N ALA A 195 8.32 1.28 8.03
CA ALA A 195 7.98 1.70 6.68
C ALA A 195 7.38 3.12 6.64
N SER A 196 6.70 3.55 7.70
CA SER A 196 6.13 4.90 7.81
C SER A 196 7.21 5.99 7.79
N GLY A 197 8.40 5.73 8.29
CA GLY A 197 9.52 6.66 8.22
C GLY A 197 9.94 6.95 6.77
N LYS A 198 10.13 5.90 5.96
CA LYS A 198 10.41 6.01 4.53
C LYS A 198 9.26 6.72 3.81
N ALA A 199 8.03 6.28 4.04
CA ALA A 199 6.82 6.83 3.44
C ALA A 199 6.66 8.34 3.71
N ALA A 200 6.99 8.79 4.91
CA ALA A 200 6.93 10.22 5.24
C ALA A 200 7.93 11.04 4.41
N LEU A 201 9.14 10.53 4.18
CA LEU A 201 10.12 11.19 3.32
C LEU A 201 9.66 11.20 1.85
N GLU A 202 9.12 10.09 1.37
CA GLU A 202 8.58 10.00 0.00
C GLU A 202 7.40 10.94 -0.22
N ALA A 203 6.45 11.00 0.71
CA ALA A 203 5.32 11.93 0.65
C ALA A 203 5.75 13.41 0.67
N LEU A 204 6.85 13.73 1.39
CA LEU A 204 7.37 15.09 1.51
C LEU A 204 8.16 15.50 0.27
N PHE A 205 9.11 14.66 -0.16
CA PHE A 205 10.06 14.99 -1.24
C PHE A 205 9.55 14.59 -2.63
N ARG A 206 8.57 13.69 -2.70
CA ARG A 206 7.91 13.22 -3.93
C ARG A 206 8.92 12.78 -5.01
N PRO A 207 9.84 11.87 -4.71
CA PRO A 207 10.80 11.40 -5.68
C PRO A 207 10.09 10.70 -6.85
N ASP A 208 10.74 10.65 -8.00
CA ASP A 208 10.29 9.79 -9.08
C ASP A 208 10.40 8.32 -8.66
N PRO A 209 9.55 7.42 -9.21
CA PRO A 209 9.62 6.00 -8.92
C PRO A 209 10.90 5.39 -9.47
N HIS A 210 11.28 4.21 -9.00
CA HIS A 210 12.46 3.48 -9.47
C HIS A 210 12.49 3.33 -10.99
N PHE A 211 11.33 3.10 -11.60
CA PHE A 211 11.15 3.02 -13.05
C PHE A 211 10.03 3.95 -13.50
N LEU A 212 10.43 5.10 -14.04
CA LEU A 212 9.53 6.00 -14.75
C LEU A 212 9.60 5.63 -16.24
N GLY A 213 8.61 4.89 -16.72
CA GLY A 213 8.44 4.55 -18.13
C GLY A 213 7.63 5.60 -18.91
N PRO A 214 7.35 5.35 -20.19
CA PRO A 214 6.38 6.13 -20.94
C PRO A 214 4.98 5.97 -20.36
N GLN A 215 4.07 6.88 -20.69
CA GLN A 215 2.66 6.74 -20.33
C GLN A 215 2.06 5.53 -21.06
N GLU A 216 1.20 4.80 -20.35
CA GLU A 216 0.49 3.63 -20.84
C GLU A 216 -1.02 3.90 -20.86
N GLY A 217 -1.65 3.63 -22.01
CA GLY A 217 -3.09 3.88 -22.22
C GLY A 217 -4.01 2.82 -21.61
N GLY A 218 -3.48 1.73 -21.05
CA GLY A 218 -4.26 0.55 -20.67
C GLY A 218 -5.47 0.85 -19.77
N VAL A 219 -5.33 1.74 -18.77
CA VAL A 219 -6.45 2.13 -17.92
C VAL A 219 -7.50 2.93 -18.71
N ALA A 220 -7.07 3.89 -19.52
CA ALA A 220 -8.00 4.70 -20.33
C ALA A 220 -8.75 3.86 -21.37
N GLU A 221 -8.07 2.91 -22.01
CA GLU A 221 -8.64 1.98 -22.98
C GLU A 221 -9.66 1.05 -22.33
N ALA A 222 -9.30 0.46 -21.16
CA ALA A 222 -10.21 -0.39 -20.40
C ALA A 222 -11.46 0.37 -19.92
N LEU A 223 -11.32 1.64 -19.51
CA LEU A 223 -12.47 2.50 -19.15
C LEU A 223 -13.32 2.84 -20.34
N ALA A 224 -12.74 3.17 -21.50
CA ALA A 224 -13.47 3.47 -22.71
C ALA A 224 -14.29 2.26 -23.21
N SER A 225 -13.75 1.05 -23.07
CA SER A 225 -14.47 -0.19 -23.43
C SER A 225 -15.59 -0.52 -22.43
N ALA A 226 -15.46 -0.10 -21.15
CA ALA A 226 -16.49 -0.27 -20.11
C ALA A 226 -17.72 0.63 -20.31
N SER A 227 -17.61 1.66 -21.12
CA SER A 227 -18.67 2.67 -21.35
C SER A 227 -19.50 2.37 -22.59
N ARG A 228 -19.18 1.31 -23.34
CA ARG A 228 -19.93 0.83 -24.50
C ARG A 228 -20.89 -0.27 -24.13
#